data_407711a10e7e23ee7f35dc4d540344b6
#
_entry.id   407711a10e7e23ee7f35dc4d540344b6
#
_cell.length_a   1.000
_cell.length_b   1.000
_cell.length_c   1.000
_cell.angle_alpha   90.00
_cell.angle_beta   90.00
_cell.angle_gamma   90.00
#
_symmetry.space_group_name_H-M   'P 1'
#
loop_
_entity.id
_entity.type
_entity.pdbx_description
1 polymer ?
#
loop_
_entity_poly.entity_id
_entity_poly.type
_entity_poly.pdbx_seq_one_letter_code
_entity_poly.pdbx_strand_id
1 'polypeptide(L)'
;MLQIQKIRSDKDFIIKKILEIRSINVADQINKIYNLDLQKRETQKNLDEFSSKMNVLSSQIGTEFKAGNIDKANDLKKQTTTLKDKIKLLKSSFMDLDNSIIDLLYQIPNLPNEIVPPGKLESDNEVIFSSDLSQIKNKELLSGAGMIITELGDKFMLIKWERFKD
;
A
#
# COMPACT_ATOMS: atom_id res chain seq x y z
N MET A 1 3.94 2.22 -6.27
CA MET A 1 4.03 1.62 -4.92
C MET A 1 3.95 0.11 -5.05
N LEU A 2 4.77 -0.62 -4.32
CA LEU A 2 4.78 -2.08 -4.32
C LEU A 2 3.45 -2.62 -3.78
N GLN A 3 2.86 -3.61 -4.47
CA GLN A 3 1.58 -4.19 -4.06
C GLN A 3 1.78 -5.20 -2.92
N ILE A 4 0.94 -5.11 -1.88
CA ILE A 4 0.99 -6.02 -0.72
C ILE A 4 0.78 -7.49 -1.13
N GLN A 5 -0.04 -7.76 -2.15
CA GLN A 5 -0.27 -9.10 -2.67
C GLN A 5 1.02 -9.77 -3.17
N LYS A 6 1.90 -9.00 -3.81
CA LYS A 6 3.21 -9.52 -4.26
C LYS A 6 4.11 -9.87 -3.08
N ILE A 7 4.09 -9.07 -2.01
CA ILE A 7 4.84 -9.36 -0.77
C ILE A 7 4.32 -10.65 -0.12
N ARG A 8 3.00 -10.88 -0.14
CA ARG A 8 2.40 -12.12 0.39
C ARG A 8 2.82 -13.36 -0.39
N SER A 9 2.87 -13.26 -1.72
CA SER A 9 3.16 -14.40 -2.57
C SER A 9 4.64 -14.78 -2.58
N ASP A 10 5.54 -13.78 -2.60
CA ASP A 10 6.97 -14.05 -2.75
C ASP A 10 7.85 -12.91 -2.23
N LYS A 11 7.89 -12.78 -0.91
CA LYS A 11 8.70 -11.74 -0.25
C LYS A 11 10.19 -11.88 -0.50
N ASP A 12 10.69 -13.12 -0.52
CA ASP A 12 12.12 -13.40 -0.63
C ASP A 12 12.63 -13.06 -2.03
N PHE A 13 11.85 -13.34 -3.06
CA PHE A 13 12.14 -12.92 -4.43
C PHE A 13 12.22 -11.38 -4.53
N ILE A 14 11.28 -10.66 -3.90
CA ILE A 14 11.26 -9.20 -3.95
C ILE A 14 12.50 -8.62 -3.27
N ILE A 15 12.86 -9.12 -2.08
CA ILE A 15 14.05 -8.69 -1.34
C ILE A 15 15.30 -8.89 -2.19
N LYS A 16 15.45 -10.10 -2.77
CA LYS A 16 16.58 -10.45 -3.63
C LYS A 16 16.66 -9.54 -4.85
N LYS A 17 15.55 -9.36 -5.56
CA LYS A 17 15.49 -8.57 -6.81
C LYS A 17 15.81 -7.08 -6.58
N ILE A 18 15.30 -6.48 -5.50
CA ILE A 18 15.62 -5.09 -5.15
C ILE A 18 17.09 -4.95 -4.77
N LEU A 19 17.62 -5.90 -3.99
CA LEU A 19 19.02 -5.88 -3.60
C LEU A 19 19.95 -6.02 -4.83
N GLU A 20 19.65 -6.94 -5.74
CA GLU A 20 20.46 -7.19 -6.95
C GLU A 20 20.49 -5.99 -7.89
N ILE A 21 19.31 -5.39 -8.17
CA ILE A 21 19.21 -4.35 -9.19
C ILE A 21 19.52 -2.96 -8.63
N ARG A 22 19.05 -2.64 -7.40
CA ARG A 22 19.17 -1.30 -6.81
C ARG A 22 20.23 -1.21 -5.72
N SER A 23 20.85 -2.32 -5.33
CA SER A 23 21.82 -2.40 -4.22
C SER A 23 21.27 -1.87 -2.89
N ILE A 24 19.94 -1.94 -2.68
CA ILE A 24 19.24 -1.48 -1.47
C ILE A 24 18.76 -2.70 -0.70
N ASN A 25 19.16 -2.80 0.57
CA ASN A 25 18.64 -3.85 1.45
C ASN A 25 17.30 -3.40 2.07
N VAL A 26 16.22 -4.07 1.71
CA VAL A 26 14.85 -3.80 2.18
C VAL A 26 14.28 -4.97 2.99
N ALA A 27 15.12 -5.91 3.42
CA ALA A 27 14.68 -7.16 4.06
C ALA A 27 13.87 -6.88 5.34
N ASP A 28 14.35 -5.99 6.20
CA ASP A 28 13.69 -5.68 7.47
C ASP A 28 12.33 -5.01 7.25
N GLN A 29 12.26 -4.06 6.31
CA GLN A 29 11.01 -3.36 5.99
C GLN A 29 9.98 -4.32 5.40
N ILE A 30 10.37 -5.19 4.46
CA ILE A 30 9.46 -6.16 3.84
C ILE A 30 8.98 -7.20 4.86
N ASN A 31 9.86 -7.70 5.73
CA ASN A 31 9.46 -8.62 6.79
C ASN A 31 8.50 -7.94 7.79
N LYS A 32 8.74 -6.68 8.14
CA LYS A 32 7.85 -5.91 9.00
C LYS A 32 6.47 -5.72 8.37
N ILE A 33 6.42 -5.34 7.09
CA ILE A 33 5.16 -5.22 6.33
C ILE A 33 4.40 -6.55 6.30
N TYR A 34 5.09 -7.65 6.03
CA TYR A 34 4.48 -8.98 6.01
C TYR A 34 3.84 -9.35 7.35
N ASN A 35 4.53 -9.10 8.45
CA ASN A 35 4.01 -9.37 9.80
C ASN A 35 2.83 -8.45 10.16
N LEU A 36 2.89 -7.17 9.82
CA LEU A 36 1.77 -6.24 10.03
C LEU A 36 0.55 -6.64 9.20
N ASP A 37 0.75 -7.13 7.97
CA ASP A 37 -0.34 -7.64 7.14
C ASP A 37 -0.98 -8.91 7.70
N LEU A 38 -0.20 -9.79 8.30
CA LEU A 38 -0.75 -10.94 9.02
C LEU A 38 -1.65 -10.49 10.18
N GLN A 39 -1.19 -9.56 11.01
CA GLN A 39 -1.96 -9.00 12.12
C GLN A 39 -3.23 -8.29 11.62
N LYS A 40 -3.13 -7.50 10.55
CA LYS A 40 -4.28 -6.82 9.94
C LYS A 40 -5.35 -7.81 9.49
N ARG A 41 -4.97 -8.91 8.84
CA ARG A 41 -5.91 -9.95 8.38
C ARG A 41 -6.57 -10.67 9.56
N GLU A 42 -5.83 -10.96 10.62
CA GLU A 42 -6.39 -11.54 11.85
C GLU A 42 -7.36 -10.56 12.53
N THR A 43 -7.01 -9.29 12.62
CA THR A 43 -7.89 -8.24 13.15
C THR A 43 -9.17 -8.13 12.33
N GLN A 44 -9.09 -8.19 11.00
CA GLN A 44 -10.27 -8.21 10.12
C GLN A 44 -11.16 -9.42 10.38
N LYS A 45 -10.58 -10.62 10.51
CA LYS A 45 -11.33 -11.83 10.84
C LYS A 45 -12.10 -11.69 12.16
N ASN A 46 -11.44 -11.17 13.20
CA ASN A 46 -12.07 -10.92 14.49
C ASN A 46 -13.19 -9.88 14.41
N LEU A 47 -13.00 -8.82 13.59
CA LEU A 47 -14.05 -7.82 13.32
C LEU A 47 -15.29 -8.44 12.67
N ASP A 48 -15.10 -9.30 11.68
CA ASP A 48 -16.18 -9.97 10.97
C ASP A 48 -16.95 -10.91 11.90
N GLU A 49 -16.23 -11.68 12.73
CA GLU A 49 -16.81 -12.57 13.72
C GLU A 49 -17.64 -11.80 14.78
N PHE A 50 -17.10 -10.72 15.33
CA PHE A 50 -17.80 -9.94 16.34
C PHE A 50 -18.97 -9.16 15.75
N SER A 51 -18.85 -8.69 14.51
CA SER A 51 -19.95 -8.05 13.79
C SER A 51 -21.09 -9.03 13.52
N SER A 52 -20.78 -10.25 13.12
CA SER A 52 -21.77 -11.32 12.94
C SER A 52 -22.46 -11.66 14.25
N LYS A 53 -21.70 -11.84 15.35
CA LYS A 53 -22.26 -12.07 16.69
C LYS A 53 -23.17 -10.92 17.14
N MET A 54 -22.78 -9.68 16.89
CA MET A 54 -23.59 -8.50 17.22
C MET A 54 -24.92 -8.50 16.47
N ASN A 55 -24.95 -8.88 15.19
CA ASN A 55 -26.16 -8.97 14.41
C ASN A 55 -27.12 -10.06 14.97
N VAL A 56 -26.58 -11.23 15.33
CA VAL A 56 -27.35 -12.31 15.95
C VAL A 56 -27.97 -11.85 17.29
N LEU A 57 -27.17 -11.26 18.17
CA LEU A 57 -27.65 -10.75 19.46
C LEU A 57 -28.71 -9.67 19.29
N SER A 58 -28.55 -8.77 18.32
CA SER A 58 -29.54 -7.74 18.02
C SER A 58 -30.89 -8.31 17.59
N SER A 59 -30.84 -9.37 16.74
CA SER A 59 -32.07 -10.10 16.35
C SER A 59 -32.75 -10.78 17.55
N GLN A 60 -31.94 -11.44 18.40
CA GLN A 60 -32.44 -12.11 19.60
C GLN A 60 -33.08 -11.13 20.58
N ILE A 61 -32.49 -9.95 20.78
CA ILE A 61 -33.08 -8.88 21.60
C ILE A 61 -34.49 -8.55 21.11
N GLY A 62 -34.68 -8.39 19.78
CA GLY A 62 -36.00 -8.10 19.20
C GLY A 62 -37.02 -9.22 19.45
N THR A 63 -36.56 -10.47 19.37
CA THR A 63 -37.41 -11.64 19.64
C THR A 63 -37.82 -11.74 21.09
N GLU A 64 -36.86 -11.57 22.03
CA GLU A 64 -37.14 -11.63 23.47
C GLU A 64 -38.06 -10.49 23.94
N PHE A 65 -37.94 -9.29 23.39
CA PHE A 65 -38.90 -8.20 23.67
C PHE A 65 -40.32 -8.52 23.20
N LYS A 66 -40.46 -9.09 21.98
CA LYS A 66 -41.77 -9.50 21.47
C LYS A 66 -42.40 -10.61 22.30
N ALA A 67 -41.59 -11.47 22.89
CA ALA A 67 -42.01 -12.55 23.78
C ALA A 67 -42.31 -12.09 25.22
N GLY A 68 -42.06 -10.82 25.56
CA GLY A 68 -42.25 -10.29 26.92
C GLY A 68 -41.12 -10.61 27.91
N ASN A 69 -40.02 -11.20 27.45
CA ASN A 69 -38.88 -11.61 28.28
C ASN A 69 -37.90 -10.44 28.52
N ILE A 70 -38.32 -9.45 29.27
CA ILE A 70 -37.62 -8.16 29.46
C ILE A 70 -36.23 -8.37 30.07
N ASP A 71 -36.10 -9.24 31.08
CA ASP A 71 -34.82 -9.48 31.76
C ASP A 71 -33.77 -10.07 30.83
N LYS A 72 -34.14 -11.07 30.05
CA LYS A 72 -33.24 -11.68 29.02
C LYS A 72 -32.85 -10.66 27.96
N ALA A 73 -33.80 -9.86 27.49
CA ALA A 73 -33.50 -8.82 26.50
C ALA A 73 -32.50 -7.78 27.04
N ASN A 74 -32.62 -7.40 28.33
CA ASN A 74 -31.69 -6.49 28.99
C ASN A 74 -30.29 -7.09 29.15
N ASP A 75 -30.15 -8.38 29.45
CA ASP A 75 -28.87 -9.07 29.53
C ASP A 75 -28.19 -9.16 28.14
N LEU A 76 -28.97 -9.48 27.11
CA LEU A 76 -28.47 -9.44 25.73
C LEU A 76 -28.00 -8.03 25.30
N LYS A 77 -28.70 -6.97 25.74
CA LYS A 77 -28.26 -5.58 25.50
C LYS A 77 -26.92 -5.28 26.16
N LYS A 78 -26.69 -5.73 27.41
CA LYS A 78 -25.38 -5.55 28.06
C LYS A 78 -24.27 -6.23 27.29
N GLN A 79 -24.50 -7.48 26.82
CA GLN A 79 -23.54 -8.21 25.97
C GLN A 79 -23.26 -7.46 24.66
N THR A 80 -24.31 -6.92 24.02
CA THR A 80 -24.18 -6.13 22.79
C THR A 80 -23.33 -4.87 23.00
N THR A 81 -23.51 -4.18 24.16
CA THR A 81 -22.69 -3.01 24.49
C THR A 81 -21.21 -3.36 24.62
N THR A 82 -20.88 -4.41 25.38
CA THR A 82 -19.50 -4.89 25.54
C THR A 82 -18.88 -5.29 24.20
N LEU A 83 -19.67 -5.95 23.34
CA LEU A 83 -19.19 -6.36 22.02
C LEU A 83 -18.96 -5.15 21.10
N LYS A 84 -19.80 -4.12 21.19
CA LYS A 84 -19.64 -2.86 20.46
C LYS A 84 -18.33 -2.15 20.82
N ASP A 85 -17.99 -2.13 22.10
CA ASP A 85 -16.73 -1.52 22.55
C ASP A 85 -15.52 -2.30 22.00
N LYS A 86 -15.58 -3.64 22.03
CA LYS A 86 -14.53 -4.48 21.40
C LYS A 86 -14.39 -4.21 19.90
N ILE A 87 -15.49 -4.12 19.17
CA ILE A 87 -15.49 -3.80 17.73
C ILE A 87 -14.86 -2.43 17.49
N LYS A 88 -15.16 -1.44 18.33
CA LYS A 88 -14.59 -0.10 18.22
C LYS A 88 -13.06 -0.13 18.37
N LEU A 89 -12.54 -0.85 19.35
CA LEU A 89 -11.10 -1.00 19.58
C LEU A 89 -10.41 -1.72 18.41
N LEU A 90 -11.02 -2.80 17.90
CA LEU A 90 -10.47 -3.53 16.76
C LEU A 90 -10.47 -2.68 15.47
N LYS A 91 -11.49 -1.85 15.26
CA LYS A 91 -11.51 -0.90 14.13
C LYS A 91 -10.37 0.10 14.20
N SER A 92 -10.11 0.66 15.38
CA SER A 92 -8.94 1.56 15.56
C SER A 92 -7.65 0.82 15.27
N SER A 93 -7.43 -0.35 15.85
CA SER A 93 -6.24 -1.17 15.61
C SER A 93 -6.06 -1.54 14.13
N PHE A 94 -7.16 -1.85 13.42
CA PHE A 94 -7.11 -2.14 12.00
C PHE A 94 -6.63 -0.93 11.17
N MET A 95 -7.12 0.28 11.50
CA MET A 95 -6.69 1.51 10.84
C MET A 95 -5.22 1.83 11.12
N ASP A 96 -4.76 1.64 12.38
CA ASP A 96 -3.37 1.88 12.76
C ASP A 96 -2.42 0.92 12.04
N LEU A 97 -2.80 -0.35 11.91
CA LEU A 97 -2.06 -1.35 11.14
C LEU A 97 -2.01 -1.00 9.65
N ASP A 98 -3.13 -0.54 9.07
CA ASP A 98 -3.18 -0.14 7.67
C ASP A 98 -2.28 1.06 7.37
N ASN A 99 -2.35 2.10 8.20
CA ASN A 99 -1.49 3.28 8.09
C ASN A 99 -0.01 2.89 8.20
N SER A 100 0.34 2.04 9.18
CA SER A 100 1.71 1.57 9.36
C SER A 100 2.24 0.79 8.15
N ILE A 101 1.41 -0.03 7.51
CA ILE A 101 1.76 -0.74 6.29
C ILE A 101 1.98 0.24 5.13
N ILE A 102 1.09 1.22 4.96
CA ILE A 102 1.19 2.23 3.92
C ILE A 102 2.48 3.05 4.07
N ASP A 103 2.78 3.52 5.27
CA ASP A 103 3.99 4.29 5.57
C ASP A 103 5.27 3.52 5.24
N LEU A 104 5.32 2.23 5.56
CA LEU A 104 6.45 1.37 5.20
C LEU A 104 6.53 1.11 3.69
N LEU A 105 5.41 0.93 3.01
CA LEU A 105 5.38 0.75 1.56
C LEU A 105 5.87 1.98 0.79
N TYR A 106 5.70 3.19 1.33
CA TYR A 106 6.27 4.41 0.75
C TYR A 106 7.80 4.47 0.84
N GLN A 107 8.39 3.79 1.81
CA GLN A 107 9.85 3.76 2.00
C GLN A 107 10.55 2.74 1.10
N ILE A 108 9.80 1.82 0.48
CA ILE A 108 10.35 0.75 -0.35
C ILE A 108 10.23 1.12 -1.84
N PRO A 109 11.28 0.98 -2.63
CA PRO A 109 11.21 1.18 -4.06
C PRO A 109 10.34 0.12 -4.73
N ASN A 110 9.74 0.48 -5.86
CA ASN A 110 9.02 -0.50 -6.68
C ASN A 110 9.98 -1.57 -7.21
N LEU A 111 9.42 -2.75 -7.45
CA LEU A 111 10.14 -3.83 -8.10
C LEU A 111 10.54 -3.38 -9.52
N PRO A 112 11.82 -3.39 -9.87
CA PRO A 112 12.28 -3.04 -11.21
C PRO A 112 11.77 -4.05 -12.24
N ASN A 113 11.58 -3.57 -13.47
CA ASN A 113 11.31 -4.46 -14.59
C ASN A 113 12.55 -5.33 -14.88
N GLU A 114 12.35 -6.50 -15.49
CA GLU A 114 13.43 -7.43 -15.82
C GLU A 114 14.43 -6.84 -16.83
N ILE A 115 13.98 -5.88 -17.64
CA ILE A 115 14.82 -5.18 -18.64
C ILE A 115 15.80 -4.19 -17.99
N VAL A 116 15.54 -3.76 -16.73
CA VAL A 116 16.37 -2.76 -16.06
C VAL A 116 17.69 -3.38 -15.62
N PRO A 117 18.84 -2.91 -16.14
CA PRO A 117 20.15 -3.42 -15.75
C PRO A 117 20.47 -3.08 -14.29
N PRO A 118 21.29 -3.91 -13.61
CA PRO A 118 21.80 -3.57 -12.30
C PRO A 118 22.70 -2.33 -12.38
N GLY A 119 22.48 -1.35 -11.50
CA GLY A 119 23.26 -0.13 -11.50
C GLY A 119 23.13 0.68 -10.22
N LYS A 120 24.16 1.51 -9.95
CA LYS A 120 24.19 2.43 -8.80
C LYS A 120 24.27 3.89 -9.24
N LEU A 121 24.80 4.12 -10.43
CA LEU A 121 25.06 5.44 -10.98
C LEU A 121 24.25 5.65 -12.26
N GLU A 122 24.09 6.90 -12.64
CA GLU A 122 23.41 7.29 -13.89
C GLU A 122 24.12 6.71 -15.14
N SER A 123 25.45 6.59 -15.07
CA SER A 123 26.26 5.96 -16.12
C SER A 123 25.97 4.47 -16.36
N ASP A 124 25.33 3.81 -15.41
CA ASP A 124 24.98 2.39 -15.51
C ASP A 124 23.65 2.18 -16.28
N ASN A 125 22.94 3.28 -16.61
CA ASN A 125 21.71 3.22 -17.36
C ASN A 125 21.97 2.91 -18.84
N GLU A 126 21.23 1.95 -19.38
CA GLU A 126 21.25 1.64 -20.80
C GLU A 126 20.29 2.56 -21.56
N VAL A 127 20.77 3.18 -22.63
CA VAL A 127 19.95 3.99 -23.54
C VAL A 127 19.22 3.06 -24.48
N ILE A 128 17.94 2.77 -24.19
CA ILE A 128 17.10 1.87 -25.00
C ILE A 128 16.64 2.57 -26.29
N PHE A 129 16.43 3.89 -26.23
CA PHE A 129 15.94 4.67 -27.37
C PHE A 129 16.48 6.11 -27.28
N SER A 130 17.00 6.62 -28.40
CA SER A 130 17.31 8.04 -28.57
C SER A 130 16.61 8.56 -29.81
N SER A 131 15.90 9.68 -29.70
CA SER A 131 15.33 10.38 -30.85
C SER A 131 16.17 11.60 -31.16
N ASP A 132 16.37 11.87 -32.47
CA ASP A 132 16.97 13.13 -32.91
C ASP A 132 15.92 14.26 -32.78
N LEU A 133 16.10 15.10 -31.78
CA LEU A 133 15.24 16.24 -31.49
C LEU A 133 15.71 17.53 -32.22
N SER A 134 16.73 17.45 -33.08
CA SER A 134 17.25 18.60 -33.84
C SER A 134 16.18 19.26 -34.74
N GLN A 135 15.13 18.51 -35.12
CA GLN A 135 14.03 18.96 -35.92
C GLN A 135 12.90 19.62 -35.12
N ILE A 136 12.91 19.58 -33.79
CA ILE A 136 11.88 20.25 -32.99
C ILE A 136 12.19 21.74 -32.89
N LYS A 137 11.51 22.51 -33.74
CA LYS A 137 11.72 23.94 -33.87
C LYS A 137 11.27 24.80 -32.67
N ASN A 138 10.52 24.24 -31.71
CA ASN A 138 9.94 24.97 -30.58
C ASN A 138 10.29 24.33 -29.23
N LYS A 139 11.45 24.71 -28.69
CA LYS A 139 11.91 24.28 -27.34
C LYS A 139 10.94 24.75 -26.24
N GLU A 140 10.23 25.86 -26.41
CA GLU A 140 9.27 26.39 -25.42
C GLU A 140 8.02 25.52 -25.24
N LEU A 141 7.54 24.84 -26.30
CA LEU A 141 6.42 23.89 -26.19
C LEU A 141 6.73 22.66 -25.32
N LEU A 142 7.97 22.25 -25.30
CA LEU A 142 8.41 21.10 -24.51
C LEU A 142 8.67 21.49 -23.05
N SER A 143 9.13 22.71 -22.77
CA SER A 143 9.30 23.22 -21.41
C SER A 143 7.97 23.44 -20.70
N GLY A 144 6.93 23.87 -21.43
CA GLY A 144 5.57 24.01 -20.90
C GLY A 144 4.86 22.70 -20.55
N ALA A 145 5.39 21.54 -21.00
CA ALA A 145 4.86 20.21 -20.66
C ALA A 145 5.51 19.60 -19.41
N GLY A 146 6.30 20.35 -18.65
CA GLY A 146 6.96 19.86 -17.43
C GLY A 146 8.16 18.93 -17.70
N MET A 147 8.73 18.98 -18.91
CA MET A 147 9.90 18.19 -19.29
C MET A 147 11.16 19.05 -19.22
N ILE A 148 12.18 18.60 -18.48
CA ILE A 148 13.50 19.22 -18.52
C ILE A 148 14.31 18.52 -19.62
N ILE A 149 14.68 19.29 -20.63
CA ILE A 149 15.54 18.85 -21.73
C ILE A 149 16.94 19.35 -21.42
N THR A 150 17.88 18.47 -21.18
CA THR A 150 19.31 18.80 -21.09
C THR A 150 19.96 18.56 -22.43
N GLU A 151 20.69 19.55 -22.90
CA GLU A 151 21.46 19.49 -24.12
C GLU A 151 22.80 18.79 -23.85
N LEU A 152 23.04 17.64 -24.48
CA LEU A 152 24.33 16.96 -24.52
C LEU A 152 24.83 16.99 -25.98
N GLY A 153 25.51 18.08 -26.37
CA GLY A 153 25.90 18.32 -27.75
C GLY A 153 24.70 18.48 -28.67
N ASP A 154 24.72 17.83 -29.85
CA ASP A 154 23.62 17.87 -30.82
C ASP A 154 22.46 16.88 -30.50
N LYS A 155 22.51 16.22 -29.34
CA LYS A 155 21.50 15.24 -28.90
C LYS A 155 20.79 15.75 -27.66
N PHE A 156 19.48 15.63 -27.63
CA PHE A 156 18.66 15.93 -26.46
C PHE A 156 18.30 14.62 -25.76
N MET A 157 18.50 14.56 -24.44
CA MET A 157 18.07 13.43 -23.62
C MET A 157 16.98 13.86 -22.68
N LEU A 158 15.87 13.14 -22.66
CA LEU A 158 14.75 13.37 -21.77
C LEU A 158 15.09 12.79 -20.40
N ILE A 159 15.50 13.61 -19.43
CA ILE A 159 16.07 13.12 -18.18
C ILE A 159 15.07 13.10 -17.04
N LYS A 160 14.01 13.90 -17.03
CA LYS A 160 13.14 13.99 -15.85
C LYS A 160 11.72 14.43 -16.14
N TRP A 161 10.75 13.67 -15.59
CA TRP A 161 9.41 14.13 -15.37
C TRP A 161 9.34 14.78 -13.98
N GLU A 162 9.18 16.07 -13.88
CA GLU A 162 8.78 16.71 -12.63
C GLU A 162 7.26 16.81 -12.61
N ARG A 163 6.65 16.14 -11.64
CA ARG A 163 5.24 16.36 -11.35
C ARG A 163 5.16 17.70 -10.64
N PHE A 164 4.58 18.71 -11.27
CA PHE A 164 4.21 19.95 -10.59
C PHE A 164 3.27 19.56 -9.42
N LYS A 165 3.65 19.96 -8.21
CA LYS A 165 2.72 19.96 -7.08
C LYS A 165 1.87 21.22 -7.27
N ASP A 166 0.56 21.02 -7.49
CA ASP A 166 -0.43 22.07 -7.28
C ASP A 166 -0.52 22.36 -5.77
#